data_c3d3d9f6ee18080e7faba36e7495d182
#
_entry.id   c3d3d9f6ee18080e7faba36e7495d182
#
_cell.length_a   1.000
_cell.length_b   1.000
_cell.length_c   1.000
_cell.angle_alpha   90.00
_cell.angle_beta   90.00
_cell.angle_gamma   90.00
#
_symmetry.space_group_name_H-M   'P 1'
#
loop_
_entity.id
_entity.type
_entity.pdbx_description
1 polymer ?
#
loop_
_entity_poly.entity_id
_entity_poly.type
_entity_poly.pdbx_seq_one_letter_code
_entity_poly.pdbx_strand_id
1 'polypeptide(L)'
;MNRGIFSELYYKVFQSGNPLFLFIGINVLVFLAINLLAAGEFLTGGSDRAADWLQLQLSMPAYYEQFPFKFWTIVSHMFTQRGFFHLLFNMLWLYWLGLIFLDFLNKRQFMFTYLAGGIMGALLYLLAYNLLPVFSESVERSILLGSSASVMAVVVATATLVPNFTIQLLFLGGVKLKYLALAYFILDIIGISSEPGGSLAHIGGAILGFVYIQQLNRGTDFSNVLKRRRKLKVVKNKSAESPSGALPDQEIIDKILDKISQSGYDSLTKMEKEKLFKASKK
;
A
#
# COMPACT_ATOMS: atom_id res chain seq x y z
N MET A 1 13.64 -24.99 -3.47
CA MET A 1 13.84 -24.65 -4.89
C MET A 1 14.28 -23.19 -4.96
N ASN A 2 15.53 -22.93 -5.39
CA ASN A 2 16.00 -21.57 -5.65
C ASN A 2 15.20 -20.99 -6.82
N ARG A 3 14.31 -20.05 -6.55
CA ARG A 3 13.64 -19.29 -7.60
C ARG A 3 14.69 -18.39 -8.26
N GLY A 4 14.79 -18.40 -9.57
CA GLY A 4 15.66 -17.46 -10.28
C GLY A 4 15.27 -16.00 -9.96
N ILE A 5 16.20 -15.06 -10.06
CA ILE A 5 16.03 -13.63 -9.70
C ILE A 5 14.75 -13.03 -10.31
N PHE A 6 14.48 -13.29 -11.59
CA PHE A 6 13.27 -12.78 -12.27
C PHE A 6 11.98 -13.35 -11.68
N SER A 7 11.95 -14.62 -11.31
CA SER A 7 10.78 -15.26 -10.67
C SER A 7 10.54 -14.69 -9.27
N GLU A 8 11.59 -14.37 -8.53
CA GLU A 8 11.47 -13.74 -7.22
C GLU A 8 10.97 -12.31 -7.32
N LEU A 9 11.48 -11.51 -8.26
CA LEU A 9 11.01 -10.15 -8.52
C LEU A 9 9.54 -10.14 -8.94
N TYR A 10 9.16 -11.00 -9.88
CA TYR A 10 7.76 -11.14 -10.31
C TYR A 10 6.84 -11.49 -9.15
N TYR A 11 7.25 -12.44 -8.31
CA TYR A 11 6.50 -12.80 -7.10
C TYR A 11 6.36 -11.62 -6.14
N LYS A 12 7.46 -10.92 -5.83
CA LYS A 12 7.45 -9.75 -4.93
C LYS A 12 6.53 -8.65 -5.44
N VAL A 13 6.60 -8.33 -6.73
CA VAL A 13 5.82 -7.24 -7.34
C VAL A 13 4.35 -7.62 -7.47
N PHE A 14 4.02 -8.77 -8.05
CA PHE A 14 2.66 -9.06 -8.47
C PHE A 14 1.91 -10.10 -7.60
N GLN A 15 2.61 -10.96 -6.89
CA GLN A 15 1.99 -12.07 -6.15
C GLN A 15 2.07 -11.93 -4.63
N SER A 16 2.98 -11.13 -4.08
CA SER A 16 3.13 -10.94 -2.63
C SER A 16 1.96 -10.23 -1.96
N GLY A 17 1.13 -9.54 -2.74
CA GLY A 17 0.07 -8.67 -2.23
C GLY A 17 0.61 -7.52 -1.37
N ASN A 18 1.90 -7.14 -1.53
CA ASN A 18 2.49 -5.99 -0.86
C ASN A 18 2.44 -4.76 -1.78
N PRO A 19 1.65 -3.71 -1.43
CA PRO A 19 1.49 -2.54 -2.27
C PRO A 19 2.78 -1.71 -2.44
N LEU A 20 3.72 -1.78 -1.52
CA LEU A 20 5.01 -1.13 -1.64
C LEU A 20 5.77 -1.63 -2.88
N PHE A 21 5.95 -2.96 -2.99
CA PHE A 21 6.64 -3.54 -4.13
C PHE A 21 5.84 -3.40 -5.43
N LEU A 22 4.50 -3.44 -5.35
CA LEU A 22 3.64 -3.19 -6.51
C LEU A 22 3.85 -1.78 -7.06
N PHE A 23 3.84 -0.75 -6.22
CA PHE A 23 4.02 0.64 -6.66
C PHE A 23 5.43 0.90 -7.20
N ILE A 24 6.47 0.37 -6.54
CA ILE A 24 7.83 0.40 -7.07
C ILE A 24 7.89 -0.28 -8.44
N GLY A 25 7.32 -1.48 -8.56
CA GLY A 25 7.32 -2.23 -9.82
C GLY A 25 6.60 -1.49 -10.96
N ILE A 26 5.44 -0.90 -10.70
CA ILE A 26 4.71 -0.11 -11.71
C ILE A 26 5.55 1.10 -12.17
N ASN A 27 6.15 1.87 -11.25
CA ASN A 27 7.00 3.00 -11.59
C ASN A 27 8.18 2.58 -12.48
N VAL A 28 8.86 1.48 -12.12
CA VAL A 28 9.99 0.96 -12.90
C VAL A 28 9.52 0.47 -14.28
N LEU A 29 8.40 -0.23 -14.37
CA LEU A 29 7.88 -0.74 -15.65
C LEU A 29 7.44 0.39 -16.58
N VAL A 30 6.74 1.41 -16.08
CA VAL A 30 6.34 2.58 -16.89
C VAL A 30 7.58 3.33 -17.37
N PHE A 31 8.56 3.56 -16.50
CA PHE A 31 9.81 4.19 -16.86
C PHE A 31 10.55 3.40 -17.96
N LEU A 32 10.68 2.09 -17.81
CA LEU A 32 11.30 1.23 -18.81
C LEU A 32 10.55 1.27 -20.13
N ALA A 33 9.20 1.22 -20.10
CA ALA A 33 8.40 1.25 -21.32
C ALA A 33 8.62 2.54 -22.13
N ILE A 34 8.62 3.71 -21.47
CA ILE A 34 8.85 5.00 -22.12
C ILE A 34 10.28 5.09 -22.68
N ASN A 35 11.28 4.73 -21.87
CA ASN A 35 12.69 4.89 -22.29
C ASN A 35 13.14 3.85 -23.31
N LEU A 36 12.60 2.61 -23.28
CA LEU A 36 12.87 1.61 -24.32
C LEU A 36 12.21 2.02 -25.65
N LEU A 37 11.03 2.63 -25.60
CA LEU A 37 10.38 3.19 -26.79
C LEU A 37 11.21 4.31 -27.38
N ALA A 38 11.68 5.27 -26.58
CA ALA A 38 12.57 6.35 -27.02
C ALA A 38 13.89 5.83 -27.61
N ALA A 39 14.51 4.84 -26.97
CA ALA A 39 15.71 4.19 -27.48
C ALA A 39 15.47 3.49 -28.83
N GLY A 40 14.34 2.81 -28.98
CA GLY A 40 13.95 2.17 -30.26
C GLY A 40 13.76 3.20 -31.38
N GLU A 41 13.07 4.31 -31.10
CA GLU A 41 12.91 5.42 -32.05
C GLU A 41 14.25 6.02 -32.45
N PHE A 42 15.12 6.29 -31.50
CA PHE A 42 16.47 6.79 -31.74
C PHE A 42 17.30 5.87 -32.65
N LEU A 43 17.30 4.57 -32.34
CA LEU A 43 18.08 3.57 -33.12
C LEU A 43 17.55 3.39 -34.55
N THR A 44 16.28 3.68 -34.80
CA THR A 44 15.68 3.61 -36.15
C THR A 44 15.77 4.95 -36.92
N GLY A 45 16.47 5.95 -36.39
CA GLY A 45 16.59 7.30 -36.99
C GLY A 45 15.29 8.10 -36.88
N GLY A 46 14.36 7.69 -36.02
CA GLY A 46 13.12 8.37 -35.69
C GLY A 46 13.36 9.56 -34.74
N SER A 47 12.30 10.33 -34.53
CA SER A 47 12.22 11.32 -33.46
C SER A 47 11.39 10.72 -32.30
N ASP A 48 11.66 11.08 -31.05
CA ASP A 48 11.03 10.55 -29.82
C ASP A 48 9.52 10.83 -29.71
N ARG A 49 8.81 10.85 -30.84
CA ARG A 49 7.40 11.25 -30.91
C ARG A 49 6.45 10.34 -30.16
N ALA A 50 6.66 9.02 -30.24
CA ALA A 50 5.78 8.08 -29.56
C ALA A 50 6.09 8.00 -28.07
N ALA A 51 7.36 8.09 -27.68
CA ALA A 51 7.78 8.16 -26.28
C ALA A 51 7.26 9.43 -25.60
N ASP A 52 7.43 10.60 -26.25
CA ASP A 52 6.90 11.88 -25.76
C ASP A 52 5.37 11.86 -25.69
N TRP A 53 4.71 11.34 -26.73
CA TRP A 53 3.26 11.20 -26.72
C TRP A 53 2.78 10.33 -25.58
N LEU A 54 3.40 9.18 -25.34
CA LEU A 54 3.04 8.29 -24.23
C LEU A 54 3.24 8.99 -22.90
N GLN A 55 4.38 9.68 -22.70
CA GLN A 55 4.64 10.44 -21.48
C GLN A 55 3.58 11.52 -21.26
N LEU A 56 3.20 12.27 -22.29
CA LEU A 56 2.16 13.31 -22.23
C LEU A 56 0.75 12.74 -21.95
N GLN A 57 0.44 11.51 -22.42
CA GLN A 57 -0.84 10.84 -22.09
C GLN A 57 -0.90 10.38 -20.64
N LEU A 58 0.23 10.12 -19.99
CA LEU A 58 0.30 9.70 -18.61
C LEU A 58 0.51 10.86 -17.63
N SER A 59 0.94 12.03 -18.11
CA SER A 59 1.21 13.23 -17.31
C SER A 59 -0.05 14.09 -17.17
N MET A 60 -0.22 14.71 -15.97
CA MET A 60 -1.38 15.55 -15.70
C MET A 60 -1.18 16.97 -16.23
N PRO A 61 -2.08 17.51 -17.07
CA PRO A 61 -2.00 18.89 -17.54
C PRO A 61 -2.28 19.87 -16.39
N ALA A 62 -1.61 21.02 -16.40
CA ALA A 62 -1.89 22.10 -15.47
C ALA A 62 -3.18 22.86 -15.83
N TYR A 63 -3.47 22.99 -17.10
CA TYR A 63 -4.62 23.74 -17.58
C TYR A 63 -5.93 22.95 -17.33
N TYR A 64 -6.82 23.54 -16.53
CA TYR A 64 -8.03 22.86 -16.05
C TYR A 64 -8.97 22.42 -17.17
N GLU A 65 -9.03 23.15 -18.31
CA GLU A 65 -9.89 22.80 -19.46
C GLU A 65 -9.42 21.51 -20.16
N GLN A 66 -8.13 21.15 -20.07
CA GLN A 66 -7.61 19.91 -20.63
C GLN A 66 -7.86 18.70 -19.70
N PHE A 67 -8.05 18.95 -18.41
CA PHE A 67 -8.17 17.87 -17.43
C PHE A 67 -9.36 16.92 -17.68
N PRO A 68 -10.57 17.39 -18.06
CA PRO A 68 -11.67 16.45 -18.34
C PRO A 68 -11.38 15.44 -19.44
N PHE A 69 -10.55 15.82 -20.41
CA PHE A 69 -10.13 14.95 -21.53
C PHE A 69 -8.96 14.03 -21.17
N LYS A 70 -8.37 14.21 -20.00
CA LYS A 70 -7.24 13.43 -19.47
C LYS A 70 -7.42 13.08 -17.98
N PHE A 71 -8.65 12.86 -17.54
CA PHE A 71 -8.98 12.66 -16.10
C PHE A 71 -8.20 11.50 -15.45
N TRP A 72 -7.82 10.47 -16.23
CA TRP A 72 -7.00 9.35 -15.73
C TRP A 72 -5.63 9.78 -15.24
N THR A 73 -5.15 10.95 -15.71
CA THR A 73 -3.83 11.47 -15.35
C THR A 73 -3.74 11.88 -13.89
N ILE A 74 -4.86 12.05 -13.19
CA ILE A 74 -4.87 12.26 -11.74
C ILE A 74 -4.25 11.07 -10.97
N VAL A 75 -4.19 9.90 -11.60
CA VAL A 75 -3.55 8.71 -11.04
C VAL A 75 -2.29 8.33 -11.81
N SER A 76 -2.31 8.36 -13.16
CA SER A 76 -1.18 7.88 -13.95
C SER A 76 0.08 8.71 -13.78
N HIS A 77 -0.02 10.02 -13.52
CA HIS A 77 1.14 10.87 -13.27
C HIS A 77 2.04 10.38 -12.15
N MET A 78 1.46 9.73 -11.11
CA MET A 78 2.19 9.20 -9.96
C MET A 78 3.14 8.05 -10.32
N PHE A 79 3.00 7.48 -11.51
CA PHE A 79 3.79 6.33 -11.98
C PHE A 79 4.69 6.70 -13.17
N THR A 80 4.64 7.96 -13.64
CA THR A 80 5.43 8.47 -14.76
C THR A 80 6.63 9.22 -14.24
N GLN A 81 7.85 8.86 -14.66
CA GLN A 81 9.10 9.46 -14.18
C GLN A 81 9.87 10.10 -15.34
N ARG A 82 10.50 11.27 -15.08
CA ARG A 82 11.20 12.03 -16.11
C ARG A 82 12.61 11.53 -16.39
N GLY A 83 13.33 11.08 -15.38
CA GLY A 83 14.72 10.69 -15.53
C GLY A 83 15.13 9.59 -14.55
N PHE A 84 16.25 8.95 -14.83
CA PHE A 84 16.75 7.83 -14.04
C PHE A 84 16.97 8.18 -12.55
N PHE A 85 17.65 9.28 -12.27
CA PHE A 85 17.89 9.70 -10.88
C PHE A 85 16.60 10.10 -10.17
N HIS A 86 15.65 10.71 -10.86
CA HIS A 86 14.35 11.03 -10.31
C HIS A 86 13.59 9.76 -9.91
N LEU A 87 13.56 8.75 -10.79
CA LEU A 87 13.02 7.43 -10.44
C LEU A 87 13.76 6.81 -9.26
N LEU A 88 15.10 6.75 -9.34
CA LEU A 88 15.92 6.10 -8.33
C LEU A 88 15.68 6.67 -6.93
N PHE A 89 15.75 7.99 -6.78
CA PHE A 89 15.55 8.62 -5.47
C PHE A 89 14.11 8.46 -4.97
N ASN A 90 13.11 8.60 -5.83
CA ASN A 90 11.72 8.34 -5.44
C ASN A 90 11.53 6.90 -4.94
N MET A 91 12.08 5.91 -5.64
CA MET A 91 11.96 4.51 -5.26
C MET A 91 12.75 4.16 -4.00
N LEU A 92 13.92 4.76 -3.78
CA LEU A 92 14.68 4.59 -2.54
C LEU A 92 13.94 5.17 -1.33
N TRP A 93 13.42 6.39 -1.44
CA TRP A 93 12.61 6.99 -0.38
C TRP A 93 11.35 6.18 -0.10
N LEU A 94 10.64 5.78 -1.17
CA LEU A 94 9.44 4.96 -1.04
C LEU A 94 9.74 3.61 -0.38
N TYR A 95 10.85 2.97 -0.75
CA TYR A 95 11.28 1.70 -0.20
C TYR A 95 11.57 1.81 1.30
N TRP A 96 12.48 2.71 1.69
CA TRP A 96 12.90 2.82 3.08
C TRP A 96 11.77 3.29 4.00
N LEU A 97 11.10 4.38 3.64
CA LEU A 97 10.02 4.91 4.48
C LEU A 97 8.74 4.07 4.39
N GLY A 98 8.50 3.44 3.23
CA GLY A 98 7.39 2.51 3.05
C GLY A 98 7.53 1.23 3.88
N LEU A 99 8.74 0.70 4.07
CA LEU A 99 8.99 -0.41 4.99
C LEU A 99 8.66 0.01 6.42
N ILE A 100 9.22 1.14 6.89
CA ILE A 100 8.94 1.66 8.24
C ILE A 100 7.43 1.93 8.41
N PHE A 101 6.77 2.52 7.42
CA PHE A 101 5.33 2.74 7.47
C PHE A 101 4.56 1.43 7.67
N LEU A 102 4.93 0.37 6.93
CA LEU A 102 4.28 -0.94 6.98
C LEU A 102 4.58 -1.75 8.23
N ASP A 103 5.62 -1.40 9.00
CA ASP A 103 5.88 -1.97 10.32
C ASP A 103 4.84 -1.49 11.38
N PHE A 104 4.29 -0.30 11.19
CA PHE A 104 3.35 0.32 12.14
C PHE A 104 1.91 0.35 11.63
N LEU A 105 1.70 0.40 10.31
CA LEU A 105 0.39 0.52 9.67
C LEU A 105 0.19 -0.56 8.61
N ASN A 106 -1.08 -0.81 8.27
CA ASN A 106 -1.43 -1.89 7.34
C ASN A 106 -1.34 -1.46 5.85
N LYS A 107 -1.36 -2.47 4.97
CA LYS A 107 -1.28 -2.31 3.51
C LYS A 107 -2.32 -1.36 2.92
N ARG A 108 -3.54 -1.37 3.45
CA ARG A 108 -4.64 -0.49 2.99
C ARG A 108 -4.33 0.97 3.31
N GLN A 109 -3.81 1.24 4.52
CA GLN A 109 -3.40 2.57 4.95
C GLN A 109 -2.24 3.09 4.13
N PHE A 110 -1.28 2.23 3.80
CA PHE A 110 -0.19 2.58 2.88
C PHE A 110 -0.69 2.95 1.47
N MET A 111 -1.56 2.11 0.89
CA MET A 111 -2.18 2.39 -0.43
C MET A 111 -2.93 3.72 -0.42
N PHE A 112 -3.71 3.97 0.63
CA PHE A 112 -4.44 5.22 0.79
C PHE A 112 -3.49 6.41 0.85
N THR A 113 -2.45 6.35 1.69
CA THR A 113 -1.48 7.45 1.86
C THR A 113 -0.78 7.78 0.55
N TYR A 114 -0.33 6.77 -0.19
CA TYR A 114 0.33 6.96 -1.49
C TYR A 114 -0.61 7.56 -2.53
N LEU A 115 -1.77 6.95 -2.75
CA LEU A 115 -2.71 7.38 -3.80
C LEU A 115 -3.35 8.74 -3.47
N ALA A 116 -3.86 8.91 -2.25
CA ALA A 116 -4.47 10.16 -1.83
C ALA A 116 -3.44 11.29 -1.72
N GLY A 117 -2.18 10.98 -1.35
CA GLY A 117 -1.08 11.93 -1.34
C GLY A 117 -0.77 12.48 -2.72
N GLY A 118 -0.66 11.61 -3.73
CA GLY A 118 -0.48 12.02 -5.10
C GLY A 118 -1.67 12.81 -5.65
N ILE A 119 -2.91 12.39 -5.35
CA ILE A 119 -4.11 13.12 -5.75
C ILE A 119 -4.14 14.52 -5.11
N MET A 120 -3.83 14.65 -3.82
CA MET A 120 -3.79 15.95 -3.15
C MET A 120 -2.70 16.84 -3.72
N GLY A 121 -1.52 16.28 -4.03
CA GLY A 121 -0.46 16.98 -4.73
C GLY A 121 -0.90 17.51 -6.09
N ALA A 122 -1.54 16.66 -6.89
CA ALA A 122 -2.09 17.02 -8.19
C ALA A 122 -3.16 18.11 -8.11
N LEU A 123 -4.04 18.05 -7.11
CA LEU A 123 -5.07 19.07 -6.88
C LEU A 123 -4.46 20.41 -6.49
N LEU A 124 -3.45 20.42 -5.60
CA LEU A 124 -2.78 21.66 -5.22
C LEU A 124 -2.02 22.26 -6.40
N TYR A 125 -1.35 21.44 -7.20
CA TYR A 125 -0.72 21.85 -8.44
C TYR A 125 -1.73 22.49 -9.41
N LEU A 126 -2.85 21.81 -9.69
CA LEU A 126 -3.90 22.31 -10.57
C LEU A 126 -4.46 23.66 -10.09
N LEU A 127 -4.81 23.75 -8.80
CA LEU A 127 -5.33 24.98 -8.21
C LEU A 127 -4.32 26.12 -8.31
N ALA A 128 -3.06 25.89 -7.94
CA ALA A 128 -2.04 26.93 -7.96
C ALA A 128 -1.78 27.47 -9.38
N TYR A 129 -1.66 26.57 -10.36
CA TYR A 129 -1.37 26.98 -11.74
C TYR A 129 -2.52 27.76 -12.39
N ASN A 130 -3.76 27.52 -11.97
CA ASN A 130 -4.92 28.24 -12.54
C ASN A 130 -5.35 29.47 -11.73
N LEU A 131 -4.91 29.58 -10.45
CA LEU A 131 -5.32 30.71 -9.59
C LEU A 131 -4.22 31.75 -9.40
N LEU A 132 -2.94 31.36 -9.47
CA LEU A 132 -1.83 32.28 -9.22
C LEU A 132 -1.37 32.95 -10.51
N PRO A 133 -1.34 34.30 -10.58
CA PRO A 133 -0.97 35.04 -11.79
C PRO A 133 0.42 34.72 -12.32
N VAL A 134 1.34 34.30 -11.46
CA VAL A 134 2.73 33.96 -11.84
C VAL A 134 2.79 32.78 -12.83
N PHE A 135 1.76 31.94 -12.93
CA PHE A 135 1.72 30.79 -13.83
C PHE A 135 0.87 31.00 -15.07
N SER A 136 0.25 32.18 -15.26
CA SER A 136 -0.68 32.46 -16.37
C SER A 136 -0.07 32.19 -17.76
N GLU A 137 1.21 32.48 -17.98
CA GLU A 137 1.88 32.26 -19.26
C GLU A 137 2.33 30.81 -19.48
N SER A 138 2.43 30.02 -18.41
CA SER A 138 2.97 28.64 -18.44
C SER A 138 1.91 27.55 -18.27
N VAL A 139 0.71 27.90 -17.80
CA VAL A 139 -0.32 26.91 -17.42
C VAL A 139 -0.71 25.96 -18.56
N GLU A 140 -0.82 26.46 -19.80
CA GLU A 140 -1.22 25.64 -20.95
C GLU A 140 -0.17 24.59 -21.37
N ARG A 141 1.10 24.82 -21.02
CA ARG A 141 2.24 23.98 -21.43
C ARG A 141 2.79 23.14 -20.27
N SER A 142 2.39 23.48 -19.05
CA SER A 142 2.90 22.78 -17.85
C SER A 142 2.20 21.45 -17.64
N ILE A 143 2.99 20.46 -17.26
CA ILE A 143 2.52 19.12 -16.92
C ILE A 143 3.12 18.69 -15.60
N LEU A 144 2.35 17.90 -14.84
CA LEU A 144 2.81 17.22 -13.62
C LEU A 144 3.05 15.75 -13.91
N LEU A 145 4.20 15.25 -13.51
CA LEU A 145 4.57 13.83 -13.52
C LEU A 145 5.51 13.52 -12.36
N GLY A 146 5.49 12.30 -11.89
CA GLY A 146 6.34 11.84 -10.80
C GLY A 146 5.55 11.28 -9.62
N SER A 147 6.11 10.26 -8.98
CA SER A 147 5.58 9.70 -7.73
C SER A 147 5.88 10.54 -6.50
N SER A 148 6.64 11.62 -6.64
CA SER A 148 7.26 12.35 -5.53
C SER A 148 6.26 12.94 -4.54
N ALA A 149 5.09 13.43 -4.98
CA ALA A 149 4.02 13.87 -4.08
C ALA A 149 3.45 12.71 -3.23
N SER A 150 3.28 11.53 -3.84
CA SER A 150 2.89 10.31 -3.14
C SER A 150 3.96 9.85 -2.15
N VAL A 151 5.23 9.92 -2.55
CA VAL A 151 6.38 9.59 -1.69
C VAL A 151 6.46 10.57 -0.52
N MET A 152 6.31 11.87 -0.77
CA MET A 152 6.28 12.90 0.28
C MET A 152 5.16 12.63 1.28
N ALA A 153 3.98 12.23 0.82
CA ALA A 153 2.89 11.85 1.73
C ALA A 153 3.27 10.68 2.64
N VAL A 154 3.92 9.64 2.10
CA VAL A 154 4.41 8.51 2.91
C VAL A 154 5.52 8.93 3.88
N VAL A 155 6.48 9.77 3.43
CA VAL A 155 7.56 10.31 4.27
C VAL A 155 7.00 11.09 5.45
N VAL A 156 6.14 12.07 5.19
CA VAL A 156 5.56 12.93 6.23
C VAL A 156 4.62 12.14 7.14
N ALA A 157 3.82 11.23 6.60
CA ALA A 157 2.98 10.34 7.39
C ALA A 157 3.83 9.49 8.36
N THR A 158 4.90 8.87 7.87
CA THR A 158 5.80 8.05 8.70
C THR A 158 6.49 8.89 9.78
N ALA A 159 6.99 10.08 9.41
CA ALA A 159 7.64 10.99 10.35
C ALA A 159 6.65 11.54 11.41
N THR A 160 5.38 11.72 11.06
CA THR A 160 4.32 12.14 11.99
C THR A 160 3.94 11.00 12.94
N LEU A 161 3.90 9.78 12.44
CA LEU A 161 3.55 8.59 13.22
C LEU A 161 4.62 8.22 14.25
N VAL A 162 5.88 8.19 13.82
CA VAL A 162 7.03 7.78 14.64
C VAL A 162 8.18 8.83 14.59
N PRO A 163 7.96 10.05 15.11
CA PRO A 163 8.85 11.19 14.90
C PRO A 163 10.26 10.99 15.46
N ASN A 164 10.42 10.18 16.48
CA ASN A 164 11.68 9.90 17.14
C ASN A 164 12.38 8.63 16.64
N PHE A 165 11.80 7.93 15.67
CA PHE A 165 12.46 6.80 15.03
C PHE A 165 13.74 7.27 14.36
N THR A 166 14.86 6.57 14.60
CA THR A 166 16.19 6.96 14.13
C THR A 166 16.61 6.07 12.96
N ILE A 167 16.95 6.70 11.83
CA ILE A 167 17.55 6.02 10.67
C ILE A 167 19.05 6.31 10.68
N GLN A 168 19.87 5.29 10.41
CA GLN A 168 21.31 5.43 10.23
C GLN A 168 21.59 5.87 8.80
N LEU A 169 22.08 7.10 8.65
CA LEU A 169 22.54 7.64 7.36
C LEU A 169 24.05 7.50 7.24
N LEU A 170 24.53 7.14 6.05
CA LEU A 170 25.93 6.76 5.80
C LEU A 170 26.95 7.79 6.29
N PHE A 171 26.66 9.09 6.15
CA PHE A 171 27.61 10.16 6.51
C PHE A 171 27.17 11.02 7.70
N LEU A 172 25.90 10.93 8.11
CA LEU A 172 25.32 11.78 9.15
C LEU A 172 25.02 11.02 10.45
N GLY A 173 25.23 9.68 10.46
CA GLY A 173 24.89 8.85 11.61
C GLY A 173 23.39 8.73 11.84
N GLY A 174 22.98 8.67 13.10
CA GLY A 174 21.58 8.50 13.49
C GLY A 174 20.76 9.79 13.39
N VAL A 175 19.84 9.86 12.44
CA VAL A 175 18.93 11.02 12.24
C VAL A 175 17.49 10.61 12.55
N LYS A 176 16.78 11.42 13.34
CA LYS A 176 15.36 11.19 13.64
C LYS A 176 14.49 11.57 12.45
N LEU A 177 13.44 10.77 12.17
CA LEU A 177 12.56 10.94 11.02
C LEU A 177 11.94 12.33 10.92
N LYS A 178 11.57 12.95 12.04
CA LYS A 178 11.03 14.31 12.06
C LYS A 178 11.96 15.35 11.45
N TYR A 179 13.27 15.23 11.69
CA TYR A 179 14.26 16.16 11.13
C TYR A 179 14.52 15.87 9.64
N LEU A 180 14.47 14.61 9.26
CA LEU A 180 14.62 14.20 7.86
C LEU A 180 13.46 14.71 7.00
N ALA A 181 12.22 14.52 7.47
CA ALA A 181 11.03 15.02 6.78
C ALA A 181 11.00 16.55 6.73
N LEU A 182 11.40 17.22 7.83
CA LEU A 182 11.49 18.68 7.87
C LEU A 182 12.55 19.21 6.89
N ALA A 183 13.72 18.61 6.85
CA ALA A 183 14.78 19.00 5.91
C ALA A 183 14.34 18.82 4.46
N TYR A 184 13.68 17.69 4.14
CA TYR A 184 13.14 17.46 2.80
C TYR A 184 12.10 18.53 2.43
N PHE A 185 11.18 18.85 3.32
CA PHE A 185 10.14 19.86 3.09
C PHE A 185 10.74 21.28 2.92
N ILE A 186 11.76 21.64 3.70
CA ILE A 186 12.45 22.93 3.57
C ILE A 186 13.19 23.02 2.23
N LEU A 187 13.89 21.96 1.81
CA LEU A 187 14.58 21.93 0.51
C LEU A 187 13.58 22.10 -0.65
N ASP A 188 12.40 21.55 -0.52
CA ASP A 188 11.32 21.68 -1.49
C ASP A 188 10.80 23.12 -1.60
N ILE A 189 10.62 23.81 -0.48
CA ILE A 189 10.25 25.23 -0.46
C ILE A 189 11.34 26.10 -1.10
N ILE A 190 12.61 25.82 -0.79
CA ILE A 190 13.74 26.52 -1.40
C ILE A 190 13.77 26.33 -2.93
N GLY A 191 13.45 25.09 -3.38
CA GLY A 191 13.42 24.72 -4.79
C GLY A 191 12.21 25.24 -5.58
N ILE A 192 11.23 25.89 -4.93
CA ILE A 192 9.95 26.26 -5.55
C ILE A 192 10.11 27.21 -6.76
N SER A 193 11.15 28.03 -6.78
CA SER A 193 11.41 28.94 -7.89
C SER A 193 11.97 28.23 -9.14
N SER A 194 12.61 27.08 -8.95
CA SER A 194 13.24 26.29 -10.02
C SER A 194 12.29 25.23 -10.59
N GLU A 195 11.52 24.57 -9.72
CA GLU A 195 10.60 23.48 -10.06
C GLU A 195 9.24 23.67 -9.36
N PRO A 196 8.52 24.77 -9.65
CA PRO A 196 7.33 25.15 -8.89
C PRO A 196 6.24 24.07 -8.91
N GLY A 197 6.06 23.38 -10.04
CA GLY A 197 5.06 22.34 -10.19
C GLY A 197 5.30 21.16 -9.27
N GLY A 198 6.55 20.69 -9.19
CA GLY A 198 6.97 19.62 -8.30
C GLY A 198 6.79 20.01 -6.83
N SER A 199 7.33 21.16 -6.44
CA SER A 199 7.27 21.66 -5.05
C SER A 199 5.84 21.86 -4.56
N LEU A 200 4.94 22.39 -5.37
CA LEU A 200 3.51 22.53 -5.03
C LEU A 200 2.84 21.16 -4.83
N ALA A 201 3.13 20.22 -5.71
CA ALA A 201 2.61 18.86 -5.56
C ALA A 201 3.13 18.18 -4.29
N HIS A 202 4.41 18.37 -3.94
CA HIS A 202 5.01 17.82 -2.72
C HIS A 202 4.37 18.41 -1.46
N ILE A 203 4.10 19.72 -1.44
CA ILE A 203 3.39 20.38 -0.34
C ILE A 203 2.01 19.75 -0.16
N GLY A 204 1.27 19.49 -1.25
CA GLY A 204 -0.02 18.80 -1.20
C GLY A 204 0.08 17.39 -0.61
N GLY A 205 1.08 16.62 -1.04
CA GLY A 205 1.38 15.30 -0.48
C GLY A 205 1.71 15.36 1.02
N ALA A 206 2.57 16.30 1.42
CA ALA A 206 2.97 16.51 2.82
C ALA A 206 1.77 16.83 3.72
N ILE A 207 0.90 17.74 3.28
CA ILE A 207 -0.33 18.11 4.00
C ILE A 207 -1.21 16.88 4.19
N LEU A 208 -1.44 16.09 3.14
CA LEU A 208 -2.23 14.87 3.28
C LEU A 208 -1.61 13.89 4.27
N GLY A 209 -0.31 13.61 4.14
CA GLY A 209 0.39 12.67 5.01
C GLY A 209 0.27 13.06 6.48
N PHE A 210 0.48 14.34 6.79
CA PHE A 210 0.34 14.90 8.14
C PHE A 210 -1.11 14.79 8.66
N VAL A 211 -2.08 15.31 7.90
CA VAL A 211 -3.50 15.34 8.30
C VAL A 211 -4.03 13.91 8.47
N TYR A 212 -3.67 13.00 7.59
CA TYR A 212 -4.12 11.60 7.68
C TYR A 212 -3.69 10.95 9.01
N ILE A 213 -2.44 11.08 9.40
CA ILE A 213 -1.97 10.50 10.67
C ILE A 213 -2.59 11.20 11.87
N GLN A 214 -2.76 12.51 11.83
CA GLN A 214 -3.47 13.22 12.90
C GLN A 214 -4.91 12.72 13.09
N GLN A 215 -5.63 12.47 11.99
CA GLN A 215 -6.98 11.94 12.05
C GLN A 215 -7.00 10.46 12.49
N LEU A 216 -6.03 9.68 12.02
CA LEU A 216 -5.87 8.29 12.44
C LEU A 216 -5.65 8.18 13.95
N ASN A 217 -4.80 9.05 14.53
CA ASN A 217 -4.55 9.13 15.97
C ASN A 217 -5.80 9.56 16.78
N ARG A 218 -6.74 10.26 16.13
CA ARG A 218 -8.07 10.59 16.71
C ARG A 218 -9.12 9.51 16.51
N GLY A 219 -8.75 8.35 15.96
CA GLY A 219 -9.64 7.22 15.72
C GLY A 219 -10.36 7.23 14.37
N THR A 220 -10.08 8.21 13.48
CA THR A 220 -10.71 8.29 12.16
C THR A 220 -9.76 7.77 11.08
N ASP A 221 -10.06 6.61 10.53
CA ASP A 221 -9.27 6.01 9.46
C ASP A 221 -9.92 6.24 8.08
N PHE A 222 -9.43 7.22 7.34
CA PHE A 222 -9.89 7.54 5.98
C PHE A 222 -9.60 6.41 4.97
N SER A 223 -8.64 5.53 5.24
CA SER A 223 -8.37 4.39 4.36
C SER A 223 -9.52 3.39 4.29
N ASN A 224 -10.52 3.50 5.18
CA ASN A 224 -11.73 2.68 5.14
C ASN A 224 -12.53 2.82 3.82
N VAL A 225 -12.34 3.90 3.05
CA VAL A 225 -12.89 4.04 1.70
C VAL A 225 -12.41 2.93 0.78
N LEU A 226 -11.20 2.40 0.99
CA LEU A 226 -10.62 1.28 0.25
C LEU A 226 -11.02 -0.10 0.83
N LYS A 227 -11.83 -0.14 1.90
CA LYS A 227 -12.22 -1.37 2.56
C LYS A 227 -13.19 -2.17 1.69
N ARG A 228 -12.74 -3.30 1.18
CA ARG A 228 -13.60 -4.24 0.46
C ARG A 228 -14.63 -4.83 1.43
N ARG A 229 -15.92 -4.54 1.24
CA ARG A 229 -17.01 -5.15 2.02
C ARG A 229 -17.04 -6.65 1.70
N ARG A 230 -16.52 -7.47 2.60
CA ARG A 230 -16.75 -8.93 2.53
C ARG A 230 -18.19 -9.18 2.94
N LYS A 231 -19.02 -9.65 2.02
CA LYS A 231 -20.32 -10.22 2.40
C LYS A 231 -20.02 -11.46 3.25
N LEU A 232 -20.38 -11.42 4.52
CA LEU A 232 -20.34 -12.59 5.37
C LEU A 232 -21.33 -13.58 4.80
N LYS A 233 -20.83 -14.70 4.24
CA LYS A 233 -21.66 -15.82 3.85
C LYS A 233 -21.90 -16.62 5.12
N VAL A 234 -23.11 -16.57 5.66
CA VAL A 234 -23.51 -17.45 6.75
C VAL A 234 -23.41 -18.87 6.22
N VAL A 235 -22.37 -19.58 6.57
CA VAL A 235 -22.29 -21.01 6.37
C VAL A 235 -23.23 -21.58 7.42
N LYS A 236 -24.47 -21.93 7.02
CA LYS A 236 -25.28 -22.83 7.82
C LYS A 236 -24.49 -24.12 7.94
N ASN A 237 -23.92 -24.37 9.13
CA ASN A 237 -23.48 -25.71 9.45
C ASN A 237 -24.72 -26.58 9.20
N LYS A 238 -24.71 -27.40 8.15
CA LYS A 238 -25.58 -28.55 8.14
C LYS A 238 -25.20 -29.26 9.42
N SER A 239 -26.17 -29.33 10.35
CA SER A 239 -26.06 -30.15 11.52
C SER A 239 -25.39 -31.43 11.06
N ALA A 240 -24.20 -31.69 11.54
CA ALA A 240 -23.58 -32.98 11.30
C ALA A 240 -24.63 -33.97 11.76
N GLU A 241 -25.23 -34.70 10.81
CA GLU A 241 -25.91 -35.95 11.17
C GLU A 241 -24.89 -36.68 12.00
N SER A 242 -25.21 -36.84 13.27
CA SER A 242 -24.35 -37.54 14.20
C SER A 242 -24.02 -38.90 13.56
N PRO A 243 -22.72 -39.21 13.33
CA PRO A 243 -22.40 -40.57 12.90
C PRO A 243 -23.11 -41.52 13.87
N SER A 244 -23.71 -42.56 13.34
CA SER A 244 -24.41 -43.63 14.12
C SER A 244 -23.42 -44.43 14.96
N GLY A 245 -22.64 -43.78 15.75
CA GLY A 245 -21.63 -44.19 16.71
C GLY A 245 -21.57 -43.19 17.83
N ALA A 246 -22.74 -42.61 18.22
CA ALA A 246 -22.78 -41.70 19.36
C ALA A 246 -22.15 -42.35 20.57
N LEU A 247 -21.16 -41.69 21.16
CA LEU A 247 -20.60 -42.05 22.44
C LEU A 247 -21.76 -42.18 23.44
N PRO A 248 -21.72 -43.17 24.34
CA PRO A 248 -22.74 -43.32 25.37
C PRO A 248 -22.86 -42.01 26.17
N ASP A 249 -24.10 -41.62 26.48
CA ASP A 249 -24.39 -40.41 27.22
C ASP A 249 -23.59 -40.44 28.56
N GLN A 250 -22.98 -39.28 28.90
CA GLN A 250 -22.12 -39.17 30.08
C GLN A 250 -22.84 -39.69 31.35
N GLU A 251 -24.16 -39.40 31.46
CA GLU A 251 -24.98 -39.95 32.59
C GLU A 251 -25.03 -41.48 32.63
N ILE A 252 -24.97 -42.14 31.48
CA ILE A 252 -24.98 -43.62 31.43
C ILE A 252 -23.63 -44.15 31.89
N ILE A 253 -22.56 -43.48 31.52
CA ILE A 253 -21.20 -43.85 31.94
C ILE A 253 -21.03 -43.63 33.45
N ASP A 254 -21.50 -42.50 33.98
CA ASP A 254 -21.45 -42.19 35.40
C ASP A 254 -22.21 -43.25 36.23
N LYS A 255 -23.42 -43.65 35.81
CA LYS A 255 -24.18 -44.73 36.42
C LYS A 255 -23.45 -46.07 36.39
N ILE A 256 -22.72 -46.39 35.34
CA ILE A 256 -21.92 -47.61 35.23
C ILE A 256 -20.72 -47.53 36.18
N LEU A 257 -20.08 -46.38 36.31
CA LEU A 257 -18.97 -46.17 37.25
C LEU A 257 -19.43 -46.26 38.70
N ASP A 258 -20.59 -45.69 39.05
CA ASP A 258 -21.18 -45.79 40.36
C ASP A 258 -21.50 -47.26 40.71
N LYS A 259 -22.03 -48.03 39.75
CA LYS A 259 -22.29 -49.47 39.95
C LYS A 259 -21.03 -50.30 40.18
N ILE A 260 -19.94 -49.94 39.46
CA ILE A 260 -18.61 -50.55 39.71
C ILE A 260 -18.10 -50.21 41.07
N SER A 261 -18.27 -48.99 41.54
CA SER A 261 -17.85 -48.54 42.86
C SER A 261 -18.59 -49.28 43.99
N GLN A 262 -19.86 -49.58 43.79
CA GLN A 262 -20.72 -50.27 44.84
C GLN A 262 -20.65 -51.77 44.77
N SER A 263 -20.53 -52.37 43.61
CA SER A 263 -20.76 -53.85 43.45
C SER A 263 -19.66 -54.55 42.65
N GLY A 264 -18.58 -53.84 42.28
CA GLY A 264 -17.46 -54.34 41.49
C GLY A 264 -17.73 -54.47 39.97
N TYR A 265 -16.67 -54.64 39.23
CA TYR A 265 -16.71 -54.73 37.75
C TYR A 265 -17.51 -55.97 37.23
N ASP A 266 -17.49 -57.04 37.98
CA ASP A 266 -18.16 -58.29 37.60
C ASP A 266 -19.69 -58.21 37.68
N SER A 267 -20.23 -57.23 38.39
CA SER A 267 -21.66 -56.93 38.44
C SER A 267 -22.23 -56.30 37.15
N LEU A 268 -21.38 -55.88 36.23
CA LEU A 268 -21.80 -55.26 34.99
C LEU A 268 -22.33 -56.29 34.00
N THR A 269 -23.44 -55.94 33.36
CA THR A 269 -23.96 -56.66 32.21
C THR A 269 -23.06 -56.54 30.98
N LYS A 270 -23.20 -57.45 30.02
CA LYS A 270 -22.43 -57.39 28.75
C LYS A 270 -22.59 -56.05 28.03
N MET A 271 -23.81 -55.46 28.04
CA MET A 271 -24.10 -54.18 27.41
C MET A 271 -23.41 -52.99 28.12
N GLU A 272 -23.36 -53.02 29.44
CA GLU A 272 -22.67 -52.01 30.27
C GLU A 272 -21.15 -52.04 30.02
N LYS A 273 -20.54 -53.24 29.97
CA LYS A 273 -19.13 -53.43 29.64
C LYS A 273 -18.80 -52.94 28.26
N GLU A 274 -19.66 -53.16 27.27
CA GLU A 274 -19.49 -52.68 25.89
C GLU A 274 -19.58 -51.15 25.78
N LYS A 275 -20.51 -50.51 26.50
CA LYS A 275 -20.65 -49.05 26.56
C LYS A 275 -19.42 -48.40 27.21
N LEU A 276 -18.93 -48.97 28.31
CA LEU A 276 -17.74 -48.49 29.00
C LEU A 276 -16.50 -48.60 28.09
N PHE A 277 -16.38 -49.73 27.39
CA PHE A 277 -15.28 -49.95 26.43
C PHE A 277 -15.32 -48.99 25.25
N LYS A 278 -16.51 -48.64 24.73
CA LYS A 278 -16.66 -47.64 23.68
C LYS A 278 -16.26 -46.23 24.16
N ALA A 279 -16.53 -45.90 25.40
CA ALA A 279 -16.15 -44.65 26.01
C ALA A 279 -14.65 -44.53 26.28
N SER A 280 -13.94 -45.63 26.56
CA SER A 280 -12.50 -45.64 26.87
C SER A 280 -11.57 -45.61 25.62
N LYS A 281 -12.12 -45.79 24.43
CA LYS A 281 -11.35 -45.78 23.15
C LYS A 281 -11.22 -44.38 22.56
N LYS A 282 -10.86 -43.40 23.35
CA LYS A 282 -10.53 -42.05 22.87
C LYS A 282 -9.04 -41.79 22.88
#